data_d192961c4764658f92f752395a5e11c6
#
_entry.id   d192961c4764658f92f752395a5e11c6
#
_cell.length_a   1.000
_cell.length_b   1.000
_cell.length_c   1.000
_cell.angle_alpha   90.00
_cell.angle_beta   90.00
_cell.angle_gamma   90.00
#
_symmetry.space_group_name_H-M   'P 1'
#
loop_
_entity.id
_entity.type
_entity.pdbx_description
1 polymer ?
#
loop_
_entity_poly.entity_id
_entity_poly.type
_entity_poly.pdbx_seq_one_letter_code
_entity_poly.pdbx_strand_id
1 'polypeptide(L)'
;MATRPAASGRDAAAAVGQPPRPRLRGVDVLRGLAVVGMLLVDNRGNAAIPDQLEHAAWHGLRVADVVFPVFLLVVGVSVPFSRRADAPRAALTRVLGLAVLGWLVVTAKYGSATAGVGVLGHVAGAYLLCWLLLRLPRPAQVVTAAGVLPGLGVLGAVWGVGPDRSWGHTLDAALGVSFSAEAPHSYPGSAVTVFLGVLAGRVLRSGAGRAALVRLTAGGAALVVTGLALTPVVPLNKRLWSPSFVLVTGGIALLALALLHWLVDVRGVVRPFRPLEVLGIEAIVAFVFSEVVFRAVLSGTVQPAVDGWVTSVAGAAASAWLYPVLSVAVVWAVCAALLRRGVVVRV
;
A
#
# COMPACT_ATOMS: atom_id res chain seq x y z
N MET A 1 -32.77 -42.62 0.47
CA MET A 1 -31.43 -42.94 1.00
C MET A 1 -30.52 -43.08 -0.21
N ALA A 2 -29.87 -42.00 -0.63
CA ALA A 2 -29.02 -41.97 -1.83
C ALA A 2 -27.57 -41.84 -1.37
N THR A 3 -26.77 -42.85 -1.64
CA THR A 3 -25.35 -42.96 -1.30
C THR A 3 -24.54 -41.99 -2.20
N ARG A 4 -23.79 -41.09 -1.58
CA ARG A 4 -22.77 -40.27 -2.23
C ARG A 4 -21.63 -41.17 -2.75
N PRO A 5 -21.15 -40.99 -4.01
CA PRO A 5 -19.97 -41.70 -4.46
C PRO A 5 -18.73 -41.16 -3.74
N ALA A 6 -17.89 -42.08 -3.25
CA ALA A 6 -16.60 -41.76 -2.65
C ALA A 6 -15.66 -41.14 -3.71
N ALA A 7 -15.03 -40.03 -3.36
CA ALA A 7 -14.01 -39.40 -4.18
C ALA A 7 -12.86 -40.37 -4.41
N SER A 8 -12.45 -40.55 -5.67
CA SER A 8 -11.43 -41.49 -6.07
C SER A 8 -10.08 -41.13 -5.47
N GLY A 9 -9.33 -42.09 -4.93
CA GLY A 9 -8.03 -41.93 -4.28
C GLY A 9 -6.93 -41.32 -5.18
N ARG A 10 -7.21 -41.04 -6.47
CA ARG A 10 -6.33 -40.32 -7.38
C ARG A 10 -6.28 -38.80 -7.16
N ASP A 11 -7.41 -38.21 -6.69
CA ASP A 11 -7.47 -36.75 -6.41
C ASP A 11 -6.80 -36.40 -5.07
N ALA A 12 -6.77 -37.36 -4.13
CA ALA A 12 -6.04 -37.19 -2.86
C ALA A 12 -4.52 -37.31 -3.03
N ALA A 13 -4.05 -38.21 -3.92
CA ALA A 13 -2.62 -38.40 -4.19
C ALA A 13 -1.99 -37.24 -4.98
N ALA A 14 -2.74 -36.51 -5.80
CA ALA A 14 -2.28 -35.34 -6.53
C ALA A 14 -2.04 -34.10 -5.64
N ALA A 15 -2.57 -34.09 -4.41
CA ALA A 15 -2.38 -33.02 -3.43
C ALA A 15 -1.10 -33.19 -2.56
N VAL A 16 -0.51 -34.39 -2.55
CA VAL A 16 0.69 -34.71 -1.78
C VAL A 16 1.90 -34.63 -2.70
N GLY A 17 2.54 -33.47 -2.82
CA GLY A 17 3.83 -33.41 -3.49
C GLY A 17 4.19 -32.15 -4.28
N GLN A 18 3.37 -31.11 -4.29
CA GLN A 18 3.86 -29.85 -4.82
C GLN A 18 4.80 -29.19 -3.81
N PRO A 19 6.09 -28.98 -4.16
CA PRO A 19 6.99 -28.27 -3.26
C PRO A 19 6.39 -26.91 -2.87
N PRO A 20 6.62 -26.42 -1.65
CA PRO A 20 6.15 -25.11 -1.24
C PRO A 20 6.64 -24.09 -2.27
N ARG A 21 5.70 -23.33 -2.85
CA ARG A 21 6.02 -22.35 -3.89
C ARG A 21 7.08 -21.39 -3.37
N PRO A 22 8.14 -21.12 -4.12
CA PRO A 22 9.20 -20.23 -3.67
C PRO A 22 8.59 -18.88 -3.32
N ARG A 23 8.92 -18.40 -2.13
CA ARG A 23 8.52 -17.08 -1.65
C ARG A 23 9.20 -16.02 -2.51
N LEU A 24 8.45 -15.10 -3.07
CA LEU A 24 8.99 -13.98 -3.84
C LEU A 24 9.50 -12.91 -2.87
N ARG A 25 10.80 -12.96 -2.60
CA ARG A 25 11.47 -12.01 -1.68
C ARG A 25 11.42 -10.58 -2.18
N GLY A 26 11.51 -10.37 -3.50
CA GLY A 26 11.40 -9.05 -4.12
C GLY A 26 10.10 -8.32 -3.73
N VAL A 27 8.99 -9.06 -3.56
CA VAL A 27 7.70 -8.51 -3.09
C VAL A 27 7.79 -8.06 -1.62
N ASP A 28 8.41 -8.88 -0.75
CA ASP A 28 8.59 -8.52 0.66
C ASP A 28 9.54 -7.33 0.81
N VAL A 29 10.62 -7.26 -0.01
CA VAL A 29 11.55 -6.12 -0.05
C VAL A 29 10.82 -4.84 -0.50
N LEU A 30 10.00 -4.90 -1.55
CA LEU A 30 9.23 -3.74 -2.01
C LEU A 30 8.24 -3.26 -0.93
N ARG A 31 7.59 -4.19 -0.24
CA ARG A 31 6.72 -3.86 0.90
C ARG A 31 7.50 -3.19 2.02
N GLY A 32 8.69 -3.70 2.36
CA GLY A 32 9.58 -3.11 3.35
C GLY A 32 10.07 -1.73 2.95
N LEU A 33 10.38 -1.50 1.67
CA LEU A 33 10.72 -0.19 1.15
C LEU A 33 9.56 0.81 1.31
N ALA A 34 8.34 0.38 1.01
CA ALA A 34 7.14 1.20 1.25
C ALA A 34 6.97 1.51 2.75
N VAL A 35 7.20 0.54 3.64
CA VAL A 35 7.16 0.76 5.11
C VAL A 35 8.22 1.77 5.52
N VAL A 36 9.47 1.65 5.06
CA VAL A 36 10.51 2.65 5.35
C VAL A 36 10.08 4.03 4.87
N GLY A 37 9.57 4.13 3.66
CA GLY A 37 9.04 5.39 3.13
C GLY A 37 7.95 5.99 4.02
N MET A 38 6.99 5.17 4.49
CA MET A 38 5.95 5.61 5.43
C MET A 38 6.54 6.10 6.75
N LEU A 39 7.49 5.36 7.34
CA LEU A 39 8.13 5.76 8.59
C LEU A 39 8.87 7.11 8.46
N LEU A 40 9.56 7.33 7.35
CA LEU A 40 10.27 8.60 7.08
C LEU A 40 9.32 9.77 6.88
N VAL A 41 8.22 9.55 6.15
CA VAL A 41 7.22 10.58 5.86
C VAL A 41 6.37 10.91 7.09
N ASP A 42 5.97 9.89 7.85
CA ASP A 42 5.04 10.06 8.97
C ASP A 42 5.72 10.53 10.26
N ASN A 43 6.99 10.20 10.47
CA ASN A 43 7.76 10.60 11.65
C ASN A 43 8.78 11.71 11.36
N ARG A 44 8.39 12.71 10.55
CA ARG A 44 9.24 13.85 10.23
C ARG A 44 9.72 14.55 11.49
N GLY A 45 10.99 15.01 11.48
CA GLY A 45 11.54 15.84 12.54
C GLY A 45 10.95 17.27 12.49
N ASN A 46 11.67 18.19 11.88
CA ASN A 46 11.27 19.59 11.75
C ASN A 46 11.07 20.00 10.28
N ALA A 47 10.79 21.27 10.05
CA ALA A 47 10.54 21.86 8.72
C ALA A 47 11.76 21.87 7.77
N ALA A 48 12.97 21.52 8.24
CA ALA A 48 14.16 21.44 7.39
C ALA A 48 14.28 20.10 6.61
N ILE A 49 13.28 19.23 6.72
CA ILE A 49 13.22 17.99 5.93
C ILE A 49 13.01 18.30 4.45
N PRO A 50 13.62 17.56 3.51
CA PRO A 50 13.41 17.82 2.08
C PRO A 50 11.93 17.73 1.68
N ASP A 51 11.50 18.67 0.83
CA ASP A 51 10.12 18.76 0.30
C ASP A 51 9.60 17.43 -0.31
N GLN A 52 10.48 16.61 -0.85
CA GLN A 52 10.11 15.32 -1.41
C GLN A 52 9.55 14.32 -0.38
N LEU A 53 9.86 14.53 0.91
CA LEU A 53 9.29 13.75 2.02
C LEU A 53 8.04 14.41 2.62
N GLU A 54 7.56 15.50 2.04
CA GLU A 54 6.26 16.07 2.31
C GLU A 54 5.26 15.67 1.22
N HIS A 55 3.99 15.65 1.56
CA HIS A 55 2.94 15.47 0.56
C HIS A 55 2.76 16.73 -0.28
N ALA A 56 2.43 16.55 -1.57
CA ALA A 56 2.00 17.67 -2.39
C ALA A 56 0.81 18.40 -1.73
N ALA A 57 0.83 19.72 -1.74
CA ALA A 57 -0.20 20.53 -1.06
C ALA A 57 -1.61 20.17 -1.56
N TRP A 58 -1.79 20.07 -2.89
CA TRP A 58 -3.02 19.62 -3.51
C TRP A 58 -2.76 18.86 -4.81
N HIS A 59 -2.35 19.53 -5.88
CA HIS A 59 -1.93 18.91 -7.13
C HIS A 59 -0.43 18.70 -7.16
N GLY A 60 0.00 17.66 -7.84
CA GLY A 60 1.39 17.29 -7.99
C GLY A 60 1.72 15.90 -7.48
N LEU A 61 3.00 15.57 -7.53
CA LEU A 61 3.53 14.28 -7.08
C LEU A 61 4.90 14.50 -6.44
N ARG A 62 5.02 14.11 -5.19
CA ARG A 62 6.28 14.03 -4.46
C ARG A 62 6.58 12.58 -4.11
N VAL A 63 7.79 12.28 -3.69
CA VAL A 63 8.18 10.90 -3.30
C VAL A 63 7.25 10.37 -2.20
N ALA A 64 6.89 11.20 -1.23
CA ALA A 64 5.95 10.85 -0.16
C ALA A 64 4.59 10.34 -0.69
N ASP A 65 4.13 10.88 -1.83
CA ASP A 65 2.83 10.52 -2.40
C ASP A 65 2.83 9.15 -3.09
N VAL A 66 4.01 8.65 -3.48
CA VAL A 66 4.17 7.34 -4.15
C VAL A 66 4.16 6.18 -3.15
N VAL A 67 4.55 6.43 -1.89
CA VAL A 67 4.75 5.40 -0.87
C VAL A 67 3.50 4.55 -0.65
N PHE A 68 2.36 5.18 -0.42
CA PHE A 68 1.12 4.47 -0.11
C PHE A 68 0.53 3.71 -1.33
N PRO A 69 0.51 4.25 -2.55
CA PRO A 69 0.19 3.48 -3.76
C PRO A 69 1.07 2.25 -3.98
N VAL A 70 2.38 2.34 -3.72
CA VAL A 70 3.29 1.18 -3.77
C VAL A 70 2.84 0.11 -2.77
N PHE A 71 2.51 0.50 -1.54
CA PHE A 71 2.01 -0.44 -0.53
C PHE A 71 0.71 -1.13 -0.98
N LEU A 72 -0.27 -0.38 -1.51
CA LEU A 72 -1.53 -0.93 -2.03
C LEU A 72 -1.31 -1.89 -3.20
N LEU A 73 -0.40 -1.55 -4.12
CA LEU A 73 -0.04 -2.45 -5.22
C LEU A 73 0.54 -3.77 -4.68
N VAL A 74 1.42 -3.73 -3.69
CA VAL A 74 2.00 -4.94 -3.07
C VAL A 74 0.93 -5.78 -2.35
N VAL A 75 -0.07 -5.15 -1.72
CA VAL A 75 -1.25 -5.87 -1.19
C VAL A 75 -1.92 -6.66 -2.32
N GLY A 76 -2.13 -6.04 -3.48
CA GLY A 76 -2.69 -6.68 -4.67
C GLY A 76 -1.82 -7.83 -5.20
N VAL A 77 -0.49 -7.62 -5.30
CA VAL A 77 0.47 -8.65 -5.75
C VAL A 77 0.34 -9.92 -4.91
N SER A 78 0.06 -9.79 -3.63
CA SER A 78 -0.04 -10.91 -2.69
C SER A 78 -1.30 -11.77 -2.88
N VAL A 79 -2.38 -11.21 -3.46
CA VAL A 79 -3.68 -11.90 -3.62
C VAL A 79 -3.58 -13.19 -4.41
N PRO A 80 -2.96 -13.26 -5.61
CA PRO A 80 -2.87 -14.51 -6.39
C PRO A 80 -2.06 -15.62 -5.70
N PHE A 81 -1.28 -15.31 -4.67
CA PHE A 81 -0.48 -16.28 -3.92
C PHE A 81 -1.22 -16.81 -2.68
N SER A 82 -2.30 -16.17 -2.27
CA SER A 82 -3.11 -16.60 -1.14
C SER A 82 -4.03 -17.77 -1.54
N ARG A 83 -3.98 -18.86 -0.77
CA ARG A 83 -4.88 -20.02 -0.95
C ARG A 83 -6.33 -19.71 -0.56
N ARG A 84 -6.55 -18.67 0.24
CA ARG A 84 -7.87 -18.27 0.76
C ARG A 84 -8.40 -16.98 0.14
N ALA A 85 -7.75 -16.47 -0.94
CA ALA A 85 -8.16 -15.22 -1.59
C ALA A 85 -9.63 -15.25 -2.06
N ASP A 86 -10.10 -16.43 -2.48
CA ASP A 86 -11.47 -16.60 -2.98
C ASP A 86 -12.50 -16.88 -1.88
N ALA A 87 -12.07 -17.13 -0.64
CA ALA A 87 -12.99 -17.43 0.46
C ALA A 87 -13.63 -16.16 1.04
N PRO A 88 -14.97 -15.97 0.95
CA PRO A 88 -15.64 -14.77 1.44
C PRO A 88 -15.36 -14.47 2.91
N ARG A 89 -15.36 -15.51 3.75
CA ARG A 89 -15.07 -15.37 5.19
C ARG A 89 -13.66 -14.81 5.43
N ALA A 90 -12.65 -15.31 4.71
CA ALA A 90 -11.28 -14.83 4.88
C ALA A 90 -11.12 -13.38 4.40
N ALA A 91 -11.76 -13.02 3.28
CA ALA A 91 -11.76 -11.64 2.80
C ALA A 91 -12.45 -10.70 3.80
N LEU A 92 -13.62 -11.07 4.31
CA LEU A 92 -14.37 -10.27 5.28
C LEU A 92 -13.60 -10.14 6.61
N THR A 93 -13.02 -11.23 7.13
CA THR A 93 -12.18 -11.18 8.34
C THR A 93 -11.01 -10.21 8.17
N ARG A 94 -10.37 -10.22 6.99
CA ARG A 94 -9.27 -9.29 6.68
C ARG A 94 -9.75 -7.84 6.61
N VAL A 95 -10.87 -7.58 5.93
CA VAL A 95 -11.45 -6.24 5.83
C VAL A 95 -11.81 -5.70 7.20
N LEU A 96 -12.56 -6.48 7.99
CA LEU A 96 -12.97 -6.09 9.34
C LEU A 96 -11.77 -5.93 10.28
N GLY A 97 -10.80 -6.84 10.22
CA GLY A 97 -9.58 -6.77 11.03
C GLY A 97 -8.79 -5.49 10.74
N LEU A 98 -8.60 -5.14 9.47
CA LEU A 98 -7.93 -3.90 9.07
C LEU A 98 -8.74 -2.65 9.46
N ALA A 99 -10.05 -2.66 9.29
CA ALA A 99 -10.90 -1.53 9.65
C ALA A 99 -10.90 -1.30 11.17
N VAL A 100 -11.06 -2.36 11.98
CA VAL A 100 -11.01 -2.27 13.45
C VAL A 100 -9.63 -1.83 13.92
N LEU A 101 -8.56 -2.41 13.38
CA LEU A 101 -7.20 -2.02 13.73
C LEU A 101 -6.92 -0.56 13.35
N GLY A 102 -7.38 -0.13 12.18
CA GLY A 102 -7.29 1.26 11.75
C GLY A 102 -8.03 2.22 12.67
N TRP A 103 -9.26 1.87 13.05
CA TRP A 103 -10.05 2.63 14.01
C TRP A 103 -9.35 2.73 15.38
N LEU A 104 -8.78 1.64 15.90
CA LEU A 104 -8.03 1.65 17.16
C LEU A 104 -6.80 2.56 17.08
N VAL A 105 -6.03 2.47 15.99
CA VAL A 105 -4.84 3.32 15.77
C VAL A 105 -5.22 4.80 15.70
N VAL A 106 -6.26 5.14 14.95
CA VAL A 106 -6.73 6.53 14.81
C VAL A 106 -7.26 7.06 16.12
N THR A 107 -8.03 6.24 16.85
CA THR A 107 -8.54 6.60 18.20
C THR A 107 -7.39 6.85 19.18
N ALA A 108 -6.37 5.99 19.18
CA ALA A 108 -5.17 6.17 20.01
C ALA A 108 -4.41 7.46 19.66
N LYS A 109 -4.35 7.81 18.38
CA LYS A 109 -3.61 8.97 17.88
C LYS A 109 -4.31 10.30 18.16
N TYR A 110 -5.63 10.36 18.00
CA TYR A 110 -6.39 11.61 18.08
C TYR A 110 -7.26 11.74 19.35
N GLY A 111 -7.30 10.69 20.18
CA GLY A 111 -8.13 10.66 21.38
C GLY A 111 -9.65 10.66 21.10
N SER A 112 -10.06 10.37 19.85
CA SER A 112 -11.46 10.43 19.42
C SER A 112 -11.84 9.22 18.58
N ALA A 113 -12.90 8.52 19.03
CA ALA A 113 -13.46 7.38 18.31
C ALA A 113 -14.16 7.76 16.99
N THR A 114 -14.45 9.04 16.77
CA THR A 114 -15.11 9.56 15.56
C THR A 114 -14.13 10.01 14.49
N ALA A 115 -12.82 9.92 14.75
CA ALA A 115 -11.78 10.39 13.81
C ALA A 115 -11.61 9.49 12.56
N GLY A 116 -12.40 8.41 12.41
CA GLY A 116 -12.42 7.54 11.24
C GLY A 116 -11.55 6.29 11.37
N VAL A 117 -11.20 5.68 10.25
CA VAL A 117 -10.47 4.40 10.18
C VAL A 117 -9.05 4.53 9.60
N GLY A 118 -8.67 5.71 9.14
CA GLY A 118 -7.33 6.05 8.65
C GLY A 118 -6.81 5.15 7.52
N VAL A 119 -5.48 5.08 7.43
CA VAL A 119 -4.77 4.35 6.36
C VAL A 119 -5.14 2.86 6.29
N LEU A 120 -5.26 2.16 7.43
CA LEU A 120 -5.63 0.73 7.42
C LEU A 120 -7.08 0.52 6.98
N GLY A 121 -7.98 1.43 7.34
CA GLY A 121 -9.35 1.43 6.84
C GLY A 121 -9.42 1.69 5.33
N HIS A 122 -8.56 2.58 4.81
CA HIS A 122 -8.41 2.79 3.38
C HIS A 122 -7.93 1.50 2.66
N VAL A 123 -6.93 0.82 3.21
CA VAL A 123 -6.49 -0.49 2.69
C VAL A 123 -7.65 -1.49 2.70
N ALA A 124 -8.45 -1.53 3.77
CA ALA A 124 -9.63 -2.40 3.88
C ALA A 124 -10.66 -2.10 2.79
N GLY A 125 -11.01 -0.83 2.58
CA GLY A 125 -11.96 -0.38 1.55
C GLY A 125 -11.48 -0.68 0.14
N ALA A 126 -10.23 -0.34 -0.19
CA ALA A 126 -9.62 -0.62 -1.48
C ALA A 126 -9.53 -2.14 -1.76
N TYR A 127 -9.15 -2.92 -0.75
CA TYR A 127 -9.10 -4.38 -0.85
C TYR A 127 -10.49 -4.99 -1.05
N LEU A 128 -11.51 -4.51 -0.32
CA LEU A 128 -12.90 -4.98 -0.46
C LEU A 128 -13.41 -4.76 -1.88
N LEU A 129 -13.27 -3.54 -2.42
CA LEU A 129 -13.69 -3.22 -3.78
C LEU A 129 -12.94 -4.05 -4.82
N CYS A 130 -11.63 -4.21 -4.65
CA CYS A 130 -10.85 -5.09 -5.51
C CYS A 130 -11.30 -6.55 -5.40
N TRP A 131 -11.58 -7.05 -4.20
CA TRP A 131 -12.08 -8.40 -3.98
C TRP A 131 -13.45 -8.63 -4.65
N LEU A 132 -14.35 -7.66 -4.59
CA LEU A 132 -15.62 -7.70 -5.33
C LEU A 132 -15.39 -7.71 -6.83
N LEU A 133 -14.49 -6.87 -7.35
CA LEU A 133 -14.09 -6.86 -8.76
C LEU A 133 -13.57 -8.24 -9.21
N LEU A 134 -12.82 -8.93 -8.40
CA LEU A 134 -12.29 -10.26 -8.71
C LEU A 134 -13.37 -11.36 -8.82
N ARG A 135 -14.62 -11.10 -8.42
CA ARG A 135 -15.77 -12.01 -8.63
C ARG A 135 -16.27 -12.00 -10.08
N LEU A 136 -15.95 -10.96 -10.83
CA LEU A 136 -16.29 -10.88 -12.23
C LEU A 136 -15.42 -11.81 -13.08
N PRO A 137 -15.87 -12.20 -14.30
CA PRO A 137 -15.03 -12.86 -15.29
C PRO A 137 -13.81 -12.00 -15.64
N ARG A 138 -12.66 -12.61 -15.94
CA ARG A 138 -11.40 -11.90 -16.17
C ARG A 138 -11.48 -10.71 -17.15
N PRO A 139 -12.15 -10.82 -18.33
CA PRO A 139 -12.31 -9.66 -19.22
C PRO A 139 -13.08 -8.52 -18.54
N ALA A 140 -14.17 -8.84 -17.84
CA ALA A 140 -14.98 -7.85 -17.13
C ALA A 140 -14.20 -7.17 -16.01
N GLN A 141 -13.29 -7.87 -15.31
CA GLN A 141 -12.40 -7.25 -14.31
C GLN A 141 -11.59 -6.10 -14.93
N VAL A 142 -10.98 -6.35 -16.10
CA VAL A 142 -10.15 -5.34 -16.79
C VAL A 142 -11.00 -4.19 -17.29
N VAL A 143 -12.14 -4.47 -17.93
CA VAL A 143 -13.06 -3.45 -18.44
C VAL A 143 -13.59 -2.57 -17.31
N THR A 144 -14.02 -3.18 -16.19
CA THR A 144 -14.53 -2.42 -15.03
C THR A 144 -13.44 -1.56 -14.42
N ALA A 145 -12.24 -2.12 -14.16
CA ALA A 145 -11.12 -1.36 -13.62
C ALA A 145 -10.69 -0.21 -14.54
N ALA A 146 -10.64 -0.45 -15.86
CA ALA A 146 -10.35 0.59 -16.85
C ALA A 146 -11.44 1.65 -16.89
N GLY A 147 -12.72 1.27 -16.72
CA GLY A 147 -13.86 2.18 -16.71
C GLY A 147 -13.97 3.06 -15.47
N VAL A 148 -13.43 2.61 -14.33
CA VAL A 148 -13.38 3.41 -13.11
C VAL A 148 -12.57 4.70 -13.32
N LEU A 149 -11.44 4.64 -14.03
CA LEU A 149 -10.58 5.80 -14.24
C LEU A 149 -11.24 6.94 -15.00
N PRO A 150 -11.82 6.75 -16.20
CA PRO A 150 -12.56 7.82 -16.87
C PRO A 150 -13.79 8.24 -16.06
N GLY A 151 -14.45 7.34 -15.34
CA GLY A 151 -15.55 7.68 -14.43
C GLY A 151 -15.12 8.72 -13.37
N LEU A 152 -13.97 8.51 -12.72
CA LEU A 152 -13.39 9.48 -11.76
C LEU A 152 -13.03 10.80 -12.48
N GLY A 153 -12.55 10.74 -13.72
CA GLY A 153 -12.28 11.93 -14.55
C GLY A 153 -13.55 12.74 -14.81
N VAL A 154 -14.66 12.08 -15.16
CA VAL A 154 -15.98 12.71 -15.37
C VAL A 154 -16.47 13.34 -14.07
N LEU A 155 -16.35 12.65 -12.92
CA LEU A 155 -16.72 13.22 -11.63
C LEU A 155 -15.93 14.50 -11.35
N GLY A 156 -14.63 14.52 -11.65
CA GLY A 156 -13.78 15.70 -11.53
C GLY A 156 -14.21 16.83 -12.47
N ALA A 157 -14.61 16.52 -13.70
CA ALA A 157 -15.07 17.51 -14.66
C ALA A 157 -16.42 18.15 -14.25
N VAL A 158 -17.33 17.35 -13.66
CA VAL A 158 -18.68 17.81 -13.27
C VAL A 158 -18.66 18.57 -11.93
N TRP A 159 -17.98 18.04 -10.93
CA TRP A 159 -18.02 18.60 -9.55
C TRP A 159 -16.73 19.29 -9.11
N GLY A 160 -15.74 19.36 -10.00
CA GLY A 160 -14.47 20.03 -9.76
C GLY A 160 -13.43 19.15 -9.06
N VAL A 161 -12.20 19.65 -9.07
CA VAL A 161 -10.99 19.03 -8.51
C VAL A 161 -10.21 20.00 -7.61
N GLY A 162 -10.83 21.08 -7.16
CA GLY A 162 -10.18 22.12 -6.33
C GLY A 162 -10.00 21.71 -4.87
N PRO A 163 -9.14 22.41 -4.12
CA PRO A 163 -8.85 22.09 -2.71
C PRO A 163 -10.04 22.36 -1.79
N ASP A 164 -10.81 23.40 -2.05
CA ASP A 164 -11.94 23.80 -1.21
C ASP A 164 -13.25 23.16 -1.66
N ARG A 165 -13.31 22.73 -2.91
CA ARG A 165 -14.48 22.08 -3.49
C ARG A 165 -14.08 21.09 -4.58
N SER A 166 -14.41 19.82 -4.34
CA SER A 166 -14.18 18.73 -5.28
C SER A 166 -15.29 17.70 -5.20
N TRP A 167 -15.36 16.82 -6.21
CA TRP A 167 -16.26 15.68 -6.18
C TRP A 167 -16.08 14.80 -4.92
N GLY A 168 -14.84 14.70 -4.41
CA GLY A 168 -14.56 13.96 -3.18
C GLY A 168 -15.23 14.57 -1.95
N HIS A 169 -15.19 15.92 -1.80
CA HIS A 169 -15.91 16.61 -0.73
C HIS A 169 -17.41 16.34 -0.81
N THR A 170 -17.99 16.41 -2.01
CA THR A 170 -19.42 16.17 -2.22
C THR A 170 -19.82 14.75 -1.84
N LEU A 171 -19.04 13.75 -2.27
CA LEU A 171 -19.33 12.35 -1.99
C LEU A 171 -19.17 12.03 -0.49
N ASP A 172 -18.08 12.47 0.13
CA ASP A 172 -17.82 12.20 1.55
C ASP A 172 -18.85 12.88 2.44
N ALA A 173 -19.25 14.12 2.12
CA ALA A 173 -20.33 14.80 2.82
C ALA A 173 -21.67 14.07 2.69
N ALA A 174 -21.99 13.53 1.52
CA ALA A 174 -23.20 12.73 1.29
C ALA A 174 -23.19 11.41 2.09
N LEU A 175 -21.98 10.89 2.39
CA LEU A 175 -21.80 9.70 3.23
C LEU A 175 -21.70 10.04 4.74
N GLY A 176 -21.79 11.33 5.11
CA GLY A 176 -21.68 11.78 6.50
C GLY A 176 -20.27 11.68 7.08
N VAL A 177 -19.21 11.66 6.24
CA VAL A 177 -17.82 11.60 6.65
C VAL A 177 -17.06 12.86 6.26
N SER A 178 -16.04 13.21 7.04
CA SER A 178 -15.15 14.33 6.72
C SER A 178 -14.22 13.98 5.56
N PHE A 179 -13.98 14.93 4.66
CA PHE A 179 -13.05 14.75 3.55
C PHE A 179 -11.62 14.54 4.06
N SER A 180 -11.00 13.46 3.60
CA SER A 180 -9.58 13.16 3.81
C SER A 180 -9.04 12.32 2.65
N ALA A 181 -7.73 12.22 2.52
CA ALA A 181 -7.13 11.35 1.50
C ALA A 181 -7.48 9.86 1.68
N GLU A 182 -7.85 9.47 2.89
CA GLU A 182 -8.22 8.10 3.28
C GLU A 182 -9.74 7.86 3.29
N ALA A 183 -10.53 8.84 2.91
CA ALA A 183 -12.00 8.77 2.94
C ALA A 183 -12.56 7.94 1.76
N PRO A 184 -13.84 7.50 1.84
CA PRO A 184 -14.44 6.56 0.90
C PRO A 184 -14.41 6.96 -0.57
N HIS A 185 -14.42 8.26 -0.89
CA HIS A 185 -14.34 8.73 -2.26
C HIS A 185 -13.09 8.22 -2.99
N SER A 186 -11.98 8.01 -2.30
CA SER A 186 -10.70 7.55 -2.86
C SER A 186 -10.62 6.03 -3.08
N TYR A 187 -11.53 5.24 -2.48
CA TYR A 187 -11.49 3.78 -2.55
C TYR A 187 -11.58 3.20 -3.96
N PRO A 188 -12.42 3.72 -4.90
CA PRO A 188 -12.48 3.19 -6.26
C PRO A 188 -11.14 3.29 -7.00
N GLY A 189 -10.47 4.44 -6.95
CA GLY A 189 -9.14 4.63 -7.55
C GLY A 189 -8.08 3.75 -6.89
N SER A 190 -8.11 3.65 -5.57
CA SER A 190 -7.22 2.76 -4.80
C SER A 190 -7.44 1.29 -5.11
N ALA A 191 -8.69 0.87 -5.33
CA ALA A 191 -9.01 -0.49 -5.73
C ALA A 191 -8.42 -0.83 -7.11
N VAL A 192 -8.36 0.13 -8.04
CA VAL A 192 -7.65 -0.03 -9.31
C VAL A 192 -6.16 -0.22 -9.05
N THR A 193 -5.54 0.53 -8.13
CA THR A 193 -4.13 0.34 -7.75
C THR A 193 -3.89 -1.06 -7.18
N VAL A 194 -4.75 -1.56 -6.29
CA VAL A 194 -4.69 -2.95 -5.79
C VAL A 194 -4.86 -3.94 -6.93
N PHE A 195 -5.78 -3.70 -7.87
CA PHE A 195 -6.01 -4.58 -9.02
C PHE A 195 -4.81 -4.64 -9.97
N LEU A 196 -4.11 -3.52 -10.22
CA LEU A 196 -2.83 -3.53 -10.95
C LEU A 196 -1.83 -4.45 -10.27
N GLY A 197 -1.78 -4.45 -8.94
CA GLY A 197 -1.01 -5.41 -8.17
C GLY A 197 -1.45 -6.86 -8.38
N VAL A 198 -2.75 -7.13 -8.43
CA VAL A 198 -3.26 -8.49 -8.74
C VAL A 198 -2.81 -8.95 -10.12
N LEU A 199 -2.86 -8.07 -11.13
CA LEU A 199 -2.36 -8.39 -12.46
C LEU A 199 -0.85 -8.71 -12.45
N ALA A 200 -0.05 -7.89 -11.76
CA ALA A 200 1.37 -8.15 -11.57
C ALA A 200 1.64 -9.48 -10.86
N GLY A 201 0.89 -9.77 -9.80
CA GLY A 201 0.97 -11.04 -9.09
C GLY A 201 0.61 -12.24 -9.96
N ARG A 202 -0.38 -12.11 -10.85
CA ARG A 202 -0.71 -13.14 -11.85
C ARG A 202 0.44 -13.37 -12.84
N VAL A 203 1.08 -12.28 -13.30
CA VAL A 203 2.26 -12.37 -14.18
C VAL A 203 3.39 -13.11 -13.48
N LEU A 204 3.74 -12.74 -12.25
CA LEU A 204 4.79 -13.41 -11.45
C LEU A 204 4.45 -14.87 -11.15
N ARG A 205 3.18 -15.18 -10.94
CA ARG A 205 2.72 -16.55 -10.68
C ARG A 205 2.79 -17.44 -11.92
N SER A 206 2.63 -16.88 -13.13
CA SER A 206 2.70 -17.65 -14.38
C SER A 206 4.13 -18.02 -14.79
N GLY A 207 5.15 -17.41 -14.19
CA GLY A 207 6.57 -17.68 -14.40
C GLY A 207 7.44 -16.48 -14.04
N ALA A 208 8.53 -16.72 -13.32
CA ALA A 208 9.45 -15.68 -12.83
C ALA A 208 10.56 -15.31 -13.84
N GLY A 209 10.44 -15.74 -15.09
CA GLY A 209 11.50 -15.56 -16.10
C GLY A 209 11.47 -14.18 -16.79
N ARG A 210 12.31 -14.06 -17.84
CA ARG A 210 12.46 -12.84 -18.65
C ARG A 210 11.12 -12.27 -19.14
N ALA A 211 10.16 -13.13 -19.49
CA ALA A 211 8.84 -12.70 -19.96
C ALA A 211 8.05 -11.94 -18.88
N ALA A 212 8.15 -12.34 -17.61
CA ALA A 212 7.51 -11.61 -16.51
C ALA A 212 8.16 -10.23 -16.33
N LEU A 213 9.50 -10.15 -16.36
CA LEU A 213 10.21 -8.87 -16.27
C LEU A 213 9.82 -7.92 -17.40
N VAL A 214 9.79 -8.39 -18.64
CA VAL A 214 9.39 -7.59 -19.81
C VAL A 214 7.96 -7.07 -19.64
N ARG A 215 7.01 -7.93 -19.23
CA ARG A 215 5.60 -7.53 -19.03
C ARG A 215 5.44 -6.48 -17.93
N LEU A 216 6.13 -6.66 -16.80
CA LEU A 216 6.07 -5.70 -15.68
C LEU A 216 6.71 -4.37 -16.07
N THR A 217 7.87 -4.39 -16.74
CA THR A 217 8.58 -3.18 -17.15
C THR A 217 7.81 -2.44 -18.24
N ALA A 218 7.38 -3.13 -19.31
CA ALA A 218 6.62 -2.52 -20.39
C ALA A 218 5.26 -1.98 -19.88
N GLY A 219 4.55 -2.76 -19.05
CA GLY A 219 3.29 -2.32 -18.45
C GLY A 219 3.49 -1.12 -17.53
N GLY A 220 4.52 -1.15 -16.68
CA GLY A 220 4.86 -0.03 -15.80
C GLY A 220 5.21 1.24 -16.56
N ALA A 221 6.07 1.14 -17.59
CA ALA A 221 6.42 2.26 -18.45
C ALA A 221 5.19 2.83 -19.19
N ALA A 222 4.36 1.96 -19.77
CA ALA A 222 3.14 2.38 -20.45
C ALA A 222 2.19 3.15 -19.51
N LEU A 223 2.00 2.67 -18.28
CA LEU A 223 1.16 3.36 -17.29
C LEU A 223 1.74 4.72 -16.90
N VAL A 224 3.05 4.85 -16.68
CA VAL A 224 3.69 6.14 -16.39
C VAL A 224 3.50 7.11 -17.54
N VAL A 225 3.81 6.68 -18.77
CA VAL A 225 3.66 7.54 -19.97
C VAL A 225 2.21 7.99 -20.16
N THR A 226 1.26 7.06 -20.09
CA THR A 226 -0.18 7.38 -20.21
C THR A 226 -0.64 8.31 -19.11
N GLY A 227 -0.23 8.05 -17.85
CA GLY A 227 -0.60 8.89 -16.71
C GLY A 227 -0.04 10.30 -16.83
N LEU A 228 1.23 10.46 -17.24
CA LEU A 228 1.84 11.76 -17.49
C LEU A 228 1.19 12.49 -18.66
N ALA A 229 0.88 11.80 -19.75
CA ALA A 229 0.17 12.38 -20.88
C ALA A 229 -1.26 12.87 -20.52
N LEU A 230 -1.87 12.29 -19.49
CA LEU A 230 -3.18 12.68 -18.99
C LEU A 230 -3.14 13.91 -18.08
N THR A 231 -1.99 14.27 -17.52
CA THR A 231 -1.88 15.34 -16.48
C THR A 231 -2.37 16.71 -16.91
N PRO A 232 -2.27 17.15 -18.18
CA PRO A 232 -2.81 18.45 -18.60
C PRO A 232 -4.34 18.54 -18.46
N VAL A 233 -5.05 17.41 -18.56
CA VAL A 233 -6.53 17.34 -18.47
C VAL A 233 -6.97 16.92 -17.06
N VAL A 234 -6.28 15.96 -16.47
CA VAL A 234 -6.58 15.42 -15.13
C VAL A 234 -5.32 15.54 -14.29
N PRO A 235 -5.20 16.57 -13.44
CA PRO A 235 -4.01 16.77 -12.62
C PRO A 235 -3.70 15.60 -11.70
N LEU A 236 -2.41 15.38 -11.43
CA LEU A 236 -1.98 14.43 -10.40
C LEU A 236 -2.51 14.88 -9.04
N ASN A 237 -3.34 14.05 -8.40
CA ASN A 237 -3.89 14.37 -7.09
C ASN A 237 -4.06 13.11 -6.25
N LYS A 238 -3.26 13.01 -5.18
CA LYS A 238 -3.32 11.92 -4.20
C LYS A 238 -4.63 11.95 -3.42
N ARG A 239 -5.08 13.14 -3.00
CA ARG A 239 -6.27 13.25 -2.13
C ARG A 239 -7.54 12.80 -2.83
N LEU A 240 -7.64 13.01 -4.14
CA LEU A 240 -8.76 12.56 -4.96
C LEU A 240 -8.52 11.18 -5.60
N TRP A 241 -7.31 10.63 -5.45
CA TRP A 241 -6.89 9.41 -6.13
C TRP A 241 -7.18 9.47 -7.63
N SER A 242 -6.75 10.60 -8.25
CA SER A 242 -7.09 10.93 -9.65
C SER A 242 -6.59 9.87 -10.63
N PRO A 243 -7.23 9.71 -11.81
CA PRO A 243 -6.82 8.78 -12.85
C PRO A 243 -5.33 8.85 -13.22
N SER A 244 -4.82 10.07 -13.45
CA SER A 244 -3.40 10.30 -13.73
C SER A 244 -2.50 9.85 -12.57
N PHE A 245 -2.91 10.10 -11.32
CA PHE A 245 -2.19 9.66 -10.12
C PHE A 245 -2.13 8.12 -10.03
N VAL A 246 -3.26 7.44 -10.24
CA VAL A 246 -3.32 5.95 -10.25
C VAL A 246 -2.37 5.38 -11.29
N LEU A 247 -2.38 5.92 -12.51
CA LEU A 247 -1.55 5.43 -13.61
C LEU A 247 -0.06 5.66 -13.35
N VAL A 248 0.33 6.88 -12.97
CA VAL A 248 1.74 7.20 -12.72
C VAL A 248 2.29 6.41 -11.54
N THR A 249 1.59 6.42 -10.39
CA THR A 249 2.07 5.74 -9.19
C THR A 249 2.02 4.22 -9.33
N GLY A 250 0.99 3.68 -9.97
CA GLY A 250 0.89 2.26 -10.32
C GLY A 250 2.03 1.82 -11.26
N GLY A 251 2.34 2.65 -12.26
CA GLY A 251 3.46 2.40 -13.17
C GLY A 251 4.82 2.42 -12.46
N ILE A 252 5.08 3.43 -11.61
CA ILE A 252 6.30 3.50 -10.78
C ILE A 252 6.41 2.25 -9.89
N ALA A 253 5.32 1.84 -9.26
CA ALA A 253 5.30 0.66 -8.39
C ALA A 253 5.58 -0.64 -9.15
N LEU A 254 5.06 -0.79 -10.40
CA LEU A 254 5.37 -1.94 -11.26
C LEU A 254 6.85 -1.95 -11.69
N LEU A 255 7.42 -0.80 -12.03
CA LEU A 255 8.84 -0.68 -12.38
C LEU A 255 9.73 -1.04 -11.18
N ALA A 256 9.40 -0.54 -9.98
CA ALA A 256 10.10 -0.90 -8.74
C ALA A 256 9.99 -2.41 -8.44
N LEU A 257 8.79 -2.99 -8.62
CA LEU A 257 8.58 -4.43 -8.47
C LEU A 257 9.43 -5.24 -9.47
N ALA A 258 9.46 -4.82 -10.75
CA ALA A 258 10.27 -5.48 -11.78
C ALA A 258 11.78 -5.44 -11.43
N LEU A 259 12.27 -4.28 -10.99
CA LEU A 259 13.66 -4.10 -10.59
C LEU A 259 14.03 -5.00 -9.39
N LEU A 260 13.22 -4.97 -8.33
CA LEU A 260 13.48 -5.77 -7.13
C LEU A 260 13.30 -7.26 -7.38
N HIS A 261 12.32 -7.66 -8.18
CA HIS A 261 12.19 -9.04 -8.62
C HIS A 261 13.43 -9.51 -9.41
N TRP A 262 13.93 -8.69 -10.32
CA TRP A 262 15.16 -9.00 -11.05
C TRP A 262 16.37 -9.10 -10.13
N LEU A 263 16.59 -8.12 -9.26
CA LEU A 263 17.76 -8.10 -8.37
C LEU A 263 17.72 -9.24 -7.35
N VAL A 264 16.58 -9.41 -6.67
CA VAL A 264 16.46 -10.28 -5.49
C VAL A 264 16.13 -11.72 -5.87
N ASP A 265 15.09 -11.91 -6.73
CA ASP A 265 14.58 -13.25 -7.03
C ASP A 265 15.31 -13.89 -8.23
N VAL A 266 15.73 -13.09 -9.24
CA VAL A 266 16.40 -13.61 -10.44
C VAL A 266 17.92 -13.63 -10.28
N ARG A 267 18.53 -12.50 -9.81
CA ARG A 267 19.99 -12.38 -9.65
C ARG A 267 20.48 -12.90 -8.28
N GLY A 268 19.58 -13.16 -7.32
CA GLY A 268 19.94 -13.69 -6.00
C GLY A 268 20.65 -12.67 -5.09
N VAL A 269 20.56 -11.37 -5.36
CA VAL A 269 21.16 -10.31 -4.53
C VAL A 269 20.27 -10.09 -3.31
N VAL A 270 20.43 -10.91 -2.28
CA VAL A 270 19.56 -10.91 -1.10
C VAL A 270 20.13 -10.11 0.09
N ARG A 271 21.45 -10.23 0.33
CA ARG A 271 22.09 -9.72 1.55
C ARG A 271 21.79 -8.25 1.86
N PRO A 272 21.94 -7.29 0.92
CA PRO A 272 21.72 -5.87 1.21
C PRO A 272 20.23 -5.55 1.47
N PHE A 273 19.30 -6.39 0.99
CA PHE A 273 17.86 -6.17 1.11
C PHE A 273 17.23 -6.85 2.34
N ARG A 274 17.98 -7.64 3.11
CA ARG A 274 17.47 -8.31 4.32
C ARG A 274 16.80 -7.38 5.33
N PRO A 275 17.32 -6.18 5.64
CA PRO A 275 16.63 -5.26 6.56
C PRO A 275 15.24 -4.85 6.05
N LEU A 276 15.10 -4.61 4.75
CA LEU A 276 13.81 -4.29 4.14
C LEU A 276 12.86 -5.49 4.14
N GLU A 277 13.37 -6.70 3.88
CA GLU A 277 12.58 -7.94 3.95
C GLU A 277 11.96 -8.13 5.34
N VAL A 278 12.69 -7.82 6.41
CA VAL A 278 12.20 -7.87 7.80
C VAL A 278 10.99 -6.96 7.99
N LEU A 279 11.09 -5.69 7.60
CA LEU A 279 9.99 -4.73 7.67
C LEU A 279 8.81 -5.12 6.76
N GLY A 280 9.10 -5.69 5.59
CA GLY A 280 8.06 -6.14 4.67
C GLY A 280 7.27 -7.34 5.17
N ILE A 281 7.89 -8.23 5.95
CA ILE A 281 7.22 -9.39 6.58
C ILE A 281 6.29 -8.90 7.69
N GLU A 282 6.76 -7.97 8.52
CA GLU A 282 6.07 -7.41 9.70
C GLU A 282 5.44 -6.04 9.41
N ALA A 283 5.02 -5.77 8.17
CA ALA A 283 4.56 -4.46 7.75
C ALA A 283 3.43 -3.87 8.60
N ILE A 284 2.49 -4.71 9.07
CA ILE A 284 1.39 -4.29 9.93
C ILE A 284 1.90 -3.89 11.31
N VAL A 285 2.80 -4.69 11.89
CA VAL A 285 3.43 -4.37 13.19
C VAL A 285 4.23 -3.08 13.06
N ALA A 286 5.04 -2.95 12.02
CA ALA A 286 5.83 -1.76 11.77
C ALA A 286 4.98 -0.49 11.71
N PHE A 287 3.87 -0.54 10.96
CA PHE A 287 2.94 0.58 10.83
C PHE A 287 2.26 0.91 12.16
N VAL A 288 1.64 -0.09 12.81
CA VAL A 288 0.87 0.12 14.06
C VAL A 288 1.79 0.61 15.17
N PHE A 289 2.97 -0.01 15.32
CA PHE A 289 3.94 0.42 16.32
C PHE A 289 4.38 1.88 16.09
N SER A 290 4.65 2.25 14.84
CA SER A 290 5.01 3.63 14.50
C SER A 290 3.89 4.62 14.83
N GLU A 291 2.66 4.36 14.36
CA GLU A 291 1.53 5.26 14.59
C GLU A 291 1.19 5.42 16.08
N VAL A 292 1.27 4.35 16.84
CA VAL A 292 0.94 4.40 18.29
C VAL A 292 2.10 4.96 19.09
N VAL A 293 3.32 4.43 18.93
CA VAL A 293 4.44 4.81 19.80
C VAL A 293 5.03 6.15 19.37
N PHE A 294 5.42 6.31 18.10
CA PHE A 294 6.09 7.53 17.65
C PHE A 294 5.12 8.70 17.48
N ARG A 295 3.96 8.47 16.88
CA ARG A 295 3.03 9.57 16.58
C ARG A 295 2.04 9.87 17.71
N ALA A 296 1.46 8.88 18.37
CA ALA A 296 0.49 9.16 19.44
C ALA A 296 1.17 9.48 20.77
N VAL A 297 2.28 8.80 21.12
CA VAL A 297 2.92 8.94 22.44
C VAL A 297 4.11 9.89 22.42
N LEU A 298 5.06 9.73 21.48
CA LEU A 298 6.33 10.45 21.52
C LEU A 298 6.32 11.81 20.83
N SER A 299 5.42 12.04 19.86
CA SER A 299 5.43 13.27 19.07
C SER A 299 5.12 14.55 19.87
N GLY A 300 4.31 14.44 20.94
CA GLY A 300 3.92 15.58 21.77
C GLY A 300 4.96 16.05 22.78
N THR A 301 5.86 15.16 23.20
CA THR A 301 6.80 15.43 24.31
C THR A 301 8.25 15.14 23.97
N VAL A 302 8.54 13.93 23.54
CA VAL A 302 9.92 13.46 23.30
C VAL A 302 10.49 14.06 22.02
N GLN A 303 9.70 14.10 20.94
CA GLN A 303 10.17 14.62 19.66
C GLN A 303 10.61 16.08 19.74
N PRO A 304 9.82 17.03 20.26
CA PRO A 304 10.25 18.43 20.37
C PRO A 304 11.50 18.61 21.23
N ALA A 305 11.64 17.82 22.32
CA ALA A 305 12.82 17.89 23.18
C ALA A 305 14.09 17.39 22.44
N VAL A 306 13.97 16.27 21.70
CA VAL A 306 15.05 15.72 20.88
C VAL A 306 15.43 16.70 19.77
N ASP A 307 14.43 17.23 19.05
CA ASP A 307 14.62 18.19 17.95
C ASP A 307 15.31 19.47 18.46
N GLY A 308 14.90 20.01 19.59
CA GLY A 308 15.50 21.18 20.20
C GLY A 308 16.96 20.96 20.58
N TRP A 309 17.26 19.84 21.25
CA TRP A 309 18.61 19.50 21.64
C TRP A 309 19.53 19.27 20.43
N VAL A 310 19.09 18.46 19.44
CA VAL A 310 19.91 18.20 18.25
C VAL A 310 20.10 19.45 17.40
N THR A 311 19.09 20.28 17.29
CA THR A 311 19.19 21.56 16.57
C THR A 311 20.25 22.46 17.21
N SER A 312 20.34 22.50 18.53
CA SER A 312 21.34 23.30 19.25
C SER A 312 22.77 22.80 19.07
N VAL A 313 22.97 21.48 18.89
CA VAL A 313 24.32 20.85 18.80
C VAL A 313 24.76 20.65 17.35
N ALA A 314 23.86 20.21 16.47
CA ALA A 314 24.18 19.76 15.11
C ALA A 314 23.41 20.51 14.01
N GLY A 315 22.57 21.46 14.36
CA GLY A 315 21.77 22.25 13.42
C GLY A 315 20.45 21.61 12.98
N ALA A 316 19.58 22.43 12.38
CA ALA A 316 18.22 22.05 12.01
C ALA A 316 18.15 20.90 10.98
N ALA A 317 19.10 20.85 10.04
CA ALA A 317 19.16 19.78 9.04
C ALA A 317 19.44 18.40 9.65
N ALA A 318 20.34 18.34 10.64
CA ALA A 318 20.62 17.09 11.37
C ALA A 318 19.42 16.64 12.19
N SER A 319 18.74 17.57 12.87
CA SER A 319 17.51 17.31 13.62
C SER A 319 16.39 16.80 12.73
N ALA A 320 16.21 17.39 11.53
CA ALA A 320 15.18 16.96 10.58
C ALA A 320 15.26 15.45 10.24
N TRP A 321 16.45 14.87 10.18
CA TRP A 321 16.68 13.48 9.82
C TRP A 321 16.78 12.51 11.03
N LEU A 322 17.18 13.01 12.20
CA LEU A 322 17.44 12.12 13.33
C LEU A 322 16.20 11.34 13.76
N TYR A 323 15.08 12.03 13.97
CA TYR A 323 13.85 11.38 14.44
C TYR A 323 13.27 10.39 13.42
N PRO A 324 13.16 10.71 12.12
CA PRO A 324 12.76 9.74 11.09
C PRO A 324 13.68 8.51 11.05
N VAL A 325 15.00 8.70 11.03
CA VAL A 325 15.96 7.58 10.97
C VAL A 325 15.90 6.73 12.23
N LEU A 326 15.80 7.37 13.41
CA LEU A 326 15.64 6.65 14.68
C LEU A 326 14.35 5.83 14.69
N SER A 327 13.24 6.38 14.18
CA SER A 327 11.97 5.65 14.07
C SER A 327 12.11 4.39 13.22
N VAL A 328 12.77 4.50 12.06
CA VAL A 328 13.06 3.32 11.20
C VAL A 328 13.91 2.30 11.93
N ALA A 329 14.98 2.72 12.62
CA ALA A 329 15.89 1.83 13.33
C ALA A 329 15.20 1.08 14.47
N VAL A 330 14.42 1.79 15.30
CA VAL A 330 13.68 1.20 16.43
C VAL A 330 12.58 0.25 15.92
N VAL A 331 11.78 0.66 14.96
CA VAL A 331 10.73 -0.19 14.36
C VAL A 331 11.36 -1.43 13.75
N TRP A 332 12.47 -1.28 13.01
CA TRP A 332 13.20 -2.42 12.46
C TRP A 332 13.68 -3.37 13.55
N ALA A 333 14.26 -2.86 14.65
CA ALA A 333 14.75 -3.68 15.76
C ALA A 333 13.60 -4.47 16.42
N VAL A 334 12.43 -3.86 16.61
CA VAL A 334 11.22 -4.53 17.13
C VAL A 334 10.79 -5.64 16.18
N CYS A 335 10.63 -5.35 14.88
CA CYS A 335 10.24 -6.35 13.87
C CYS A 335 11.27 -7.49 13.79
N ALA A 336 12.57 -7.18 13.82
CA ALA A 336 13.62 -8.19 13.82
C ALA A 336 13.61 -9.07 15.08
N ALA A 337 13.29 -8.50 16.24
CA ALA A 337 13.15 -9.26 17.48
C ALA A 337 11.96 -10.21 17.45
N LEU A 338 10.80 -9.77 16.91
CA LEU A 338 9.61 -10.62 16.74
C LEU A 338 9.90 -11.79 15.79
N LEU A 339 10.49 -11.50 14.63
CA LEU A 339 10.85 -12.56 13.66
C LEU A 339 11.84 -13.58 14.25
N ARG A 340 12.85 -13.13 15.04
CA ARG A 340 13.77 -14.05 15.71
C ARG A 340 13.08 -14.96 16.71
N ARG A 341 11.96 -14.52 17.30
CA ARG A 341 11.11 -15.33 18.19
C ARG A 341 10.07 -16.17 17.44
N GLY A 342 10.07 -16.15 16.11
CA GLY A 342 9.11 -16.87 15.29
C GLY A 342 7.69 -16.27 15.28
N VAL A 343 7.53 -15.06 15.79
CA VAL A 343 6.24 -14.36 15.78
C VAL A 343 6.10 -13.61 14.46
N VAL A 344 5.04 -13.90 13.71
CA VAL A 344 4.65 -13.17 12.47
C VAL A 344 3.19 -12.79 12.57
N VAL A 345 2.91 -11.49 12.58
CA VAL A 345 1.55 -10.95 12.66
C VAL A 345 0.96 -10.84 11.26
N ARG A 346 -0.18 -11.50 11.06
CA ARG A 346 -0.95 -11.49 9.81
C ARG A 346 -2.40 -11.12 10.08
N VAL A 347 -2.93 -10.20 9.29
CA VAL A 347 -4.36 -9.81 9.30
C VAL A 347 -4.99 -10.21 7.97
#